data_19b45a546b2fffc03447d736f2ef7c21
#
_entry.id   19b45a546b2fffc03447d736f2ef7c21
#
_cell.length_a   1.000
_cell.length_b   1.000
_cell.length_c   1.000
_cell.angle_alpha   90.00
_cell.angle_beta   90.00
_cell.angle_gamma   90.00
#
_symmetry.space_group_name_H-M   'P 1'
#
loop_
_entity.id
_entity.type
_entity.pdbx_description
1 polymer ?
#
loop_
_entity_poly.entity_id
_entity_poly.type
_entity_poly.pdbx_seq_one_letter_code
_entity_poly.pdbx_strand_id
1 'polypeptide(L)'
;IVEKPNKLEWSAGATMTSNYIWRGLYCGGPSLQVDATIGYAGFYANMWWNVGATDWTFSAFNPELDLMIGFSRWGLNINYLYCFYFDHYPDGTPTRFFDFKNHPRGGGGTTGEWRISYRVSDKIPLSCLVAFRTFGRDGYIVDGELKRAYSTYIELGYDFALGENWQLDARVGMTPAKSLYTRFEGDFAVTLIGLKLHKTWAMEH
;
A
#
# COMPACT_ATOMS: atom_id res chain seq x y z
N ILE A 1 -21.48 -11.85 -2.76
CA ILE A 1 -20.31 -11.76 -3.68
C ILE A 1 -20.86 -12.08 -5.06
N VAL A 2 -21.07 -11.07 -5.89
CA VAL A 2 -21.48 -11.25 -7.29
C VAL A 2 -20.27 -11.76 -8.05
N GLU A 3 -20.37 -12.94 -8.68
CA GLU A 3 -19.34 -13.40 -9.62
C GLU A 3 -19.27 -12.41 -10.78
N LYS A 4 -18.13 -11.75 -10.92
CA LYS A 4 -17.91 -10.87 -12.06
C LYS A 4 -17.83 -11.73 -13.33
N PRO A 5 -18.58 -11.36 -14.39
CA PRO A 5 -18.49 -12.08 -15.66
C PRO A 5 -17.08 -11.99 -16.24
N ASN A 6 -16.71 -12.92 -17.12
CA ASN A 6 -15.45 -12.88 -17.88
C ASN A 6 -15.46 -11.70 -18.87
N LYS A 7 -15.42 -10.50 -18.35
CA LYS A 7 -15.45 -9.24 -19.10
C LYS A 7 -14.19 -8.43 -18.75
N LEU A 8 -13.64 -7.78 -19.76
CA LEU A 8 -12.58 -6.79 -19.54
C LEU A 8 -13.14 -5.61 -18.74
N GLU A 9 -12.51 -5.31 -17.63
CA GLU A 9 -12.84 -4.17 -16.76
C GLU A 9 -11.64 -3.24 -16.69
N TRP A 10 -11.88 -1.96 -16.59
CA TRP A 10 -10.83 -0.98 -16.33
C TRP A 10 -11.39 0.14 -15.47
N SER A 11 -10.52 0.75 -14.71
CA SER A 11 -10.81 1.95 -13.93
C SER A 11 -9.58 2.84 -13.89
N ALA A 12 -9.82 4.14 -13.71
CA ALA A 12 -8.77 5.11 -13.43
C ALA A 12 -9.29 6.09 -12.40
N GLY A 13 -8.40 6.58 -11.54
CA GLY A 13 -8.72 7.49 -10.47
C GLY A 13 -7.62 8.51 -10.23
N ALA A 14 -8.00 9.61 -9.57
CA ALA A 14 -7.07 10.59 -9.06
C ALA A 14 -7.51 11.04 -7.67
N THR A 15 -6.57 11.16 -6.75
CA THR A 15 -6.81 11.58 -5.37
C THR A 15 -5.83 12.68 -5.01
N MET A 16 -6.33 13.74 -4.40
CA MET A 16 -5.50 14.73 -3.72
C MET A 16 -5.55 14.47 -2.22
N THR A 17 -4.40 14.41 -1.58
CA THR A 17 -4.32 14.24 -0.13
C THR A 17 -3.43 15.31 0.51
N SER A 18 -3.78 15.73 1.72
CA SER A 18 -2.96 16.66 2.51
C SER A 18 -1.75 15.97 3.15
N ASN A 19 -1.86 14.67 3.39
CA ASN A 19 -0.78 13.85 3.95
C ASN A 19 -0.84 12.45 3.35
N TYR A 20 0.30 11.94 2.92
CA TYR A 20 0.43 10.55 2.51
C TYR A 20 0.83 9.72 3.73
N ILE A 21 -0.13 8.97 4.26
CA ILE A 21 0.08 8.04 5.37
C ILE A 21 -0.17 6.62 4.87
N TRP A 22 0.80 5.76 5.06
CA TRP A 22 0.72 4.36 4.67
C TRP A 22 0.97 3.44 5.88
N ARG A 23 -0.05 2.68 6.28
CA ARG A 23 0.01 1.73 7.42
C ARG A 23 0.57 2.34 8.72
N GLY A 24 0.20 3.57 9.01
CA GLY A 24 0.69 4.32 10.17
C GLY A 24 2.05 5.00 9.98
N LEU A 25 2.70 4.81 8.84
CA LEU A 25 3.92 5.53 8.49
C LEU A 25 3.57 6.83 7.74
N TYR A 26 4.17 7.93 8.16
CA TYR A 26 4.14 9.17 7.40
C TYR A 26 5.12 9.06 6.23
N CYS A 27 4.59 9.07 5.01
CA CYS A 27 5.35 8.93 3.77
C CYS A 27 5.55 10.25 3.04
N GLY A 28 4.73 11.26 3.33
CA GLY A 28 4.87 12.58 2.71
C GLY A 28 3.72 13.52 3.06
N GLY A 29 3.89 14.80 2.70
CA GLY A 29 2.89 15.86 2.81
C GLY A 29 1.84 15.79 1.70
N PRO A 30 1.37 16.97 1.24
CA PRO A 30 0.39 17.05 0.17
C PRO A 30 0.86 16.34 -1.09
N SER A 31 -0.03 15.59 -1.72
CA SER A 31 0.30 14.86 -2.94
C SER A 31 -0.90 14.65 -3.85
N LEU A 32 -0.61 14.49 -5.14
CA LEU A 32 -1.50 13.98 -6.16
C LEU A 32 -1.18 12.51 -6.39
N GLN A 33 -2.18 11.67 -6.26
CA GLN A 33 -2.08 10.23 -6.45
C GLN A 33 -3.01 9.82 -7.58
N VAL A 34 -2.47 9.18 -8.60
CA VAL A 34 -3.25 8.67 -9.74
C VAL A 34 -3.14 7.16 -9.80
N ASP A 35 -4.20 6.50 -10.19
CA ASP A 35 -4.23 5.06 -10.36
C ASP A 35 -4.95 4.65 -11.64
N ALA A 36 -4.57 3.48 -12.15
CA ALA A 36 -5.26 2.83 -13.25
C ALA A 36 -5.22 1.31 -13.03
N THR A 37 -6.34 0.66 -13.26
CA THR A 37 -6.48 -0.80 -13.14
C THR A 37 -7.09 -1.36 -14.40
N ILE A 38 -6.59 -2.49 -14.85
CA ILE A 38 -7.20 -3.33 -15.88
C ILE A 38 -7.36 -4.75 -15.34
N GLY A 39 -8.48 -5.39 -15.61
CA GLY A 39 -8.77 -6.71 -15.08
C GLY A 39 -9.61 -7.57 -16.02
N TYR A 40 -9.43 -8.88 -15.90
CA TYR A 40 -10.20 -9.89 -16.61
C TYR A 40 -10.31 -11.18 -15.79
N ALA A 41 -11.52 -11.70 -15.63
CA ALA A 41 -11.79 -12.99 -14.98
C ALA A 41 -11.18 -13.12 -13.56
N GLY A 42 -11.08 -12.01 -12.82
CA GLY A 42 -10.49 -11.96 -11.49
C GLY A 42 -9.00 -11.61 -11.46
N PHE A 43 -8.26 -11.80 -12.56
CA PHE A 43 -6.89 -11.28 -12.66
C PHE A 43 -6.90 -9.79 -12.92
N TYR A 44 -5.91 -9.08 -12.40
CA TYR A 44 -5.78 -7.65 -12.63
C TYR A 44 -4.32 -7.20 -12.61
N ALA A 45 -4.08 -6.08 -13.27
CA ALA A 45 -2.89 -5.26 -13.14
C ALA A 45 -3.30 -3.85 -12.74
N ASN A 46 -2.56 -3.26 -11.83
CA ASN A 46 -2.77 -1.90 -11.37
C ASN A 46 -1.46 -1.13 -11.41
N MET A 47 -1.55 0.13 -11.75
CA MET A 47 -0.49 1.12 -11.62
C MET A 47 -1.02 2.23 -10.70
N TRP A 48 -0.21 2.60 -9.72
CA TRP A 48 -0.45 3.76 -8.88
C TRP A 48 0.80 4.63 -8.88
N TRP A 49 0.60 5.93 -8.99
CA TRP A 49 1.67 6.91 -9.00
C TRP A 49 1.38 8.03 -8.02
N ASN A 50 2.34 8.30 -7.15
CA ASN A 50 2.32 9.41 -6.21
C ASN A 50 3.31 10.50 -6.64
N VAL A 51 2.80 11.71 -6.72
CA VAL A 51 3.62 12.91 -6.92
C VAL A 51 3.42 13.79 -5.70
N GLY A 52 4.38 13.75 -4.79
CA GLY A 52 4.36 14.51 -3.54
C GLY A 52 4.88 15.92 -3.74
N ALA A 53 4.34 16.85 -2.96
CA ALA A 53 4.88 18.20 -2.78
C ALA A 53 5.24 18.38 -1.30
N THR A 54 6.44 18.86 -0.99
CA THR A 54 6.84 19.04 0.41
C THR A 54 6.20 20.25 1.07
N ASP A 55 5.79 21.24 0.30
CA ASP A 55 5.30 22.55 0.81
C ASP A 55 4.37 23.26 -0.19
N TRP A 56 3.46 22.51 -0.82
CA TRP A 56 2.52 23.05 -1.82
C TRP A 56 3.16 23.75 -3.04
N THR A 57 4.48 23.78 -3.10
CA THR A 57 5.23 24.40 -4.21
C THR A 57 5.56 23.42 -5.32
N PHE A 58 5.30 22.11 -5.13
CA PHE A 58 5.69 21.04 -6.04
C PHE A 58 7.19 21.03 -6.41
N SER A 59 8.01 21.71 -5.59
CA SER A 59 9.45 21.90 -5.85
C SER A 59 10.31 20.74 -5.37
N ALA A 60 9.80 19.91 -4.48
CA ALA A 60 10.46 18.70 -4.00
C ALA A 60 9.56 17.48 -4.24
N PHE A 61 9.80 16.80 -5.35
CA PHE A 61 9.08 15.59 -5.70
C PHE A 61 9.71 14.39 -4.99
N ASN A 62 8.88 13.60 -4.29
CA ASN A 62 9.19 12.23 -3.93
C ASN A 62 8.27 11.30 -4.72
N PRO A 63 8.49 11.16 -6.04
CA PRO A 63 7.62 10.33 -6.84
C PRO A 63 7.84 8.86 -6.49
N GLU A 64 6.72 8.17 -6.34
CA GLU A 64 6.64 6.74 -6.10
C GLU A 64 5.75 6.12 -7.17
N LEU A 65 6.23 5.09 -7.83
CA LEU A 65 5.48 4.31 -8.79
C LEU A 65 5.29 2.89 -8.24
N ASP A 66 4.04 2.52 -8.06
CA ASP A 66 3.65 1.19 -7.64
C ASP A 66 3.03 0.43 -8.81
N LEU A 67 3.54 -0.76 -9.06
CA LEU A 67 2.98 -1.70 -10.02
C LEU A 67 2.48 -2.93 -9.27
N MET A 68 1.27 -3.37 -9.56
CA MET A 68 0.66 -4.49 -8.89
C MET A 68 0.02 -5.44 -9.89
N ILE A 69 0.23 -6.73 -9.70
CA ILE A 69 -0.49 -7.79 -10.38
C ILE A 69 -1.17 -8.67 -9.35
N GLY A 70 -2.38 -9.14 -9.63
CA GLY A 70 -3.09 -9.91 -8.65
C GLY A 70 -4.29 -10.68 -9.19
N PHE A 71 -4.91 -11.40 -8.28
CA PHE A 71 -6.15 -12.13 -8.50
C PHE A 71 -7.12 -11.83 -7.36
N SER A 72 -8.36 -11.47 -7.71
CA SER A 72 -9.41 -11.13 -6.74
C SER A 72 -10.70 -11.83 -7.10
N ARG A 73 -11.13 -12.78 -6.26
CA ARG A 73 -12.39 -13.51 -6.43
C ARG A 73 -12.87 -14.10 -5.10
N TRP A 74 -14.19 -14.21 -4.90
CA TRP A 74 -14.81 -14.81 -3.71
C TRP A 74 -14.37 -14.21 -2.37
N GLY A 75 -14.12 -12.90 -2.34
CA GLY A 75 -13.62 -12.21 -1.16
C GLY A 75 -12.11 -12.33 -0.93
N LEU A 76 -11.43 -13.26 -1.61
CA LEU A 76 -9.99 -13.41 -1.59
C LEU A 76 -9.36 -12.45 -2.59
N ASN A 77 -8.28 -11.79 -2.17
CA ASN A 77 -7.40 -11.02 -3.05
C ASN A 77 -5.96 -11.39 -2.73
N ILE A 78 -5.22 -11.84 -3.73
CA ILE A 78 -3.79 -12.14 -3.64
C ILE A 78 -3.10 -11.29 -4.69
N ASN A 79 -2.11 -10.50 -4.27
CA ASN A 79 -1.37 -9.68 -5.22
C ASN A 79 0.10 -9.54 -4.82
N TYR A 80 0.88 -9.20 -5.82
CA TYR A 80 2.27 -8.80 -5.65
C TYR A 80 2.40 -7.33 -6.03
N LEU A 81 2.92 -6.56 -5.09
CA LEU A 81 3.21 -5.15 -5.23
C LEU A 81 4.71 -4.94 -5.46
N TYR A 82 5.02 -4.15 -6.44
CA TYR A 82 6.36 -3.64 -6.72
C TYR A 82 6.33 -2.11 -6.63
N CYS A 83 7.06 -1.55 -5.67
CA CYS A 83 7.21 -0.11 -5.52
C CYS A 83 8.55 0.34 -6.07
N PHE A 84 8.55 1.45 -6.79
CA PHE A 84 9.75 2.14 -7.24
C PHE A 84 9.75 3.59 -6.72
N TYR A 85 10.83 3.93 -6.05
CA TYR A 85 11.07 5.27 -5.50
C TYR A 85 12.12 5.98 -6.37
N PHE A 86 11.75 7.10 -6.93
CA PHE A 86 12.66 7.97 -7.70
C PHE A 86 13.55 8.77 -6.73
N ASP A 87 14.66 8.20 -6.34
CA ASP A 87 15.55 8.67 -5.29
C ASP A 87 17.01 8.44 -5.71
N HIS A 88 17.95 8.58 -4.79
CA HIS A 88 19.36 8.33 -5.01
C HIS A 88 19.88 7.31 -3.99
N TYR A 89 20.86 6.52 -4.42
CA TYR A 89 21.65 5.71 -3.49
C TYR A 89 22.53 6.61 -2.61
N PRO A 90 23.10 6.07 -1.50
CA PRO A 90 23.99 6.83 -0.63
C PRO A 90 25.23 7.44 -1.32
N ASP A 91 25.63 6.90 -2.45
CA ASP A 91 26.73 7.39 -3.29
C ASP A 91 26.30 8.52 -4.25
N GLY A 92 25.04 8.96 -4.18
CA GLY A 92 24.47 10.02 -5.02
C GLY A 92 24.05 9.55 -6.42
N THR A 93 24.18 8.27 -6.76
CA THR A 93 23.70 7.77 -8.05
C THR A 93 22.17 7.58 -8.04
N PRO A 94 21.45 7.83 -9.16
CA PRO A 94 20.02 7.60 -9.25
C PRO A 94 19.65 6.14 -8.98
N THR A 95 18.54 5.92 -8.28
CA THR A 95 18.00 4.59 -8.04
C THR A 95 17.62 3.88 -9.34
N ARG A 96 17.77 2.56 -9.35
CA ARG A 96 17.51 1.72 -10.53
C ARG A 96 16.16 1.03 -10.41
N PHE A 97 15.40 1.03 -11.50
CA PHE A 97 14.09 0.38 -11.54
C PHE A 97 14.18 -1.13 -11.27
N PHE A 98 15.15 -1.86 -11.81
CA PHE A 98 15.32 -3.29 -11.60
C PHE A 98 16.39 -3.57 -10.53
N ASP A 99 16.17 -3.08 -9.31
CA ASP A 99 17.04 -3.38 -8.17
C ASP A 99 16.30 -4.27 -7.17
N PHE A 100 16.58 -5.57 -7.20
CA PHE A 100 15.97 -6.58 -6.31
C PHE A 100 16.83 -6.91 -5.09
N LYS A 101 17.85 -6.10 -4.83
CA LYS A 101 18.73 -6.32 -3.68
C LYS A 101 18.04 -5.89 -2.39
N ASN A 102 18.55 -6.41 -1.28
CA ASN A 102 18.20 -5.93 0.04
C ASN A 102 19.03 -4.66 0.34
N HIS A 103 18.37 -3.64 0.80
CA HIS A 103 18.97 -2.37 1.21
C HIS A 103 18.59 -2.05 2.64
N PRO A 104 19.44 -1.32 3.40
CA PRO A 104 19.02 -0.78 4.68
C PRO A 104 17.84 0.19 4.48
N ARG A 105 17.10 0.44 5.55
CA ARG A 105 16.00 1.40 5.53
C ARG A 105 16.46 2.74 4.97
N GLY A 106 15.69 3.27 4.00
CA GLY A 106 16.02 4.52 3.32
C GLY A 106 17.06 4.39 2.20
N GLY A 107 17.70 3.23 2.03
CA GLY A 107 18.55 2.94 0.88
C GLY A 107 17.81 2.22 -0.24
N GLY A 108 18.35 2.23 -1.45
CA GLY A 108 17.76 1.59 -2.62
C GLY A 108 16.52 2.29 -3.18
N GLY A 109 16.07 1.88 -4.35
CA GLY A 109 14.95 2.48 -5.08
C GLY A 109 13.72 1.62 -5.15
N THR A 110 13.74 0.41 -4.61
CA THR A 110 12.64 -0.54 -4.86
C THR A 110 12.21 -1.28 -3.61
N THR A 111 10.98 -1.78 -3.60
CA THR A 111 10.51 -2.80 -2.67
C THR A 111 9.55 -3.75 -3.36
N GLY A 112 9.57 -5.03 -2.96
CA GLY A 112 8.58 -6.02 -3.37
C GLY A 112 7.82 -6.55 -2.16
N GLU A 113 6.51 -6.75 -2.32
CA GLU A 113 5.64 -7.18 -1.24
C GLU A 113 4.53 -8.11 -1.75
N TRP A 114 4.36 -9.25 -1.10
CA TRP A 114 3.15 -10.04 -1.23
C TRP A 114 2.07 -9.51 -0.32
N ARG A 115 0.83 -9.48 -0.81
CA ARG A 115 -0.38 -9.10 -0.07
C ARG A 115 -1.44 -10.16 -0.27
N ILE A 116 -2.00 -10.63 0.83
CA ILE A 116 -3.11 -11.57 0.85
C ILE A 116 -4.19 -10.96 1.72
N SER A 117 -5.37 -10.73 1.16
CA SER A 117 -6.50 -10.22 1.92
C SER A 117 -7.76 -11.03 1.67
N TYR A 118 -8.61 -11.06 2.66
CA TYR A 118 -9.89 -11.73 2.61
C TYR A 118 -10.98 -10.86 3.23
N ARG A 119 -12.11 -10.71 2.52
CA ARG A 119 -13.34 -10.10 3.01
C ARG A 119 -14.38 -11.18 3.19
N VAL A 120 -14.94 -11.30 4.39
CA VAL A 120 -15.84 -12.40 4.75
C VAL A 120 -17.11 -12.39 3.89
N SER A 121 -17.84 -11.27 3.85
CA SER A 121 -19.03 -11.09 3.00
C SER A 121 -19.52 -9.63 3.06
N ASP A 122 -20.53 -9.31 2.24
CA ASP A 122 -21.21 -8.02 2.32
C ASP A 122 -22.09 -7.88 3.57
N LYS A 123 -22.57 -9.00 4.11
CA LYS A 123 -23.36 -9.02 5.37
C LYS A 123 -22.48 -8.89 6.60
N ILE A 124 -21.26 -9.40 6.54
CA ILE A 124 -20.24 -9.30 7.58
C ILE A 124 -19.02 -8.67 6.92
N PRO A 125 -18.96 -7.34 6.85
CA PRO A 125 -17.92 -6.61 6.12
C PRO A 125 -16.60 -6.56 6.91
N LEU A 126 -16.23 -7.70 7.50
CA LEU A 126 -14.96 -7.92 8.15
C LEU A 126 -13.91 -8.28 7.11
N SER A 127 -12.77 -7.67 7.19
CA SER A 127 -11.62 -7.95 6.32
C SER A 127 -10.35 -8.21 7.13
N CYS A 128 -9.47 -9.01 6.54
CA CYS A 128 -8.13 -9.26 7.05
C CYS A 128 -7.15 -9.08 5.89
N LEU A 129 -6.00 -8.47 6.16
CA LEU A 129 -4.87 -8.36 5.24
C LEU A 129 -3.62 -8.87 5.95
N VAL A 130 -2.84 -9.69 5.24
CA VAL A 130 -1.46 -10.02 5.60
C VAL A 130 -0.56 -9.59 4.44
N ALA A 131 0.48 -8.86 4.74
CA ALA A 131 1.47 -8.42 3.76
C ALA A 131 2.88 -8.67 4.29
N PHE A 132 3.80 -9.08 3.40
CA PHE A 132 5.19 -9.27 3.79
C PHE A 132 6.14 -8.88 2.65
N ARG A 133 7.22 -8.21 3.02
CA ARG A 133 8.23 -7.77 2.07
C ARG A 133 9.17 -8.90 1.66
N THR A 134 9.59 -8.86 0.40
CA THR A 134 10.46 -9.90 -0.19
C THR A 134 11.85 -9.37 -0.55
N PHE A 135 11.97 -8.08 -0.85
CA PHE A 135 13.24 -7.40 -1.15
C PHE A 135 13.11 -5.88 -0.98
N GLY A 136 14.23 -5.18 -1.15
CA GLY A 136 14.31 -3.72 -1.21
C GLY A 136 14.65 -3.09 0.14
N ARG A 137 14.01 -1.97 0.46
CA ARG A 137 14.25 -1.15 1.67
C ARG A 137 13.81 -1.83 2.98
N ASP A 138 14.19 -3.07 3.17
CA ASP A 138 13.74 -3.93 4.27
C ASP A 138 14.89 -4.50 5.10
N GLY A 139 16.07 -3.93 4.94
CA GLY A 139 17.27 -4.36 5.65
C GLY A 139 17.54 -3.54 6.91
N TYR A 140 18.19 -4.20 7.87
CA TYR A 140 18.73 -3.61 9.09
C TYR A 140 20.11 -4.20 9.39
N ILE A 141 20.94 -3.43 10.12
CA ILE A 141 22.31 -3.83 10.42
C ILE A 141 22.35 -4.52 11.78
N VAL A 142 22.97 -5.70 11.84
CA VAL A 142 23.29 -6.43 13.08
C VAL A 142 24.73 -6.90 12.98
N ASP A 143 25.57 -6.52 13.95
CA ASP A 143 26.97 -6.87 14.00
C ASP A 143 27.77 -6.53 12.73
N GLY A 144 27.39 -5.41 12.09
CA GLY A 144 27.99 -4.95 10.84
C GLY A 144 27.44 -5.63 9.57
N GLU A 145 26.57 -6.61 9.69
CA GLU A 145 25.96 -7.32 8.56
C GLU A 145 24.55 -6.82 8.25
N LEU A 146 24.26 -6.69 6.95
CA LEU A 146 22.91 -6.33 6.48
C LEU A 146 22.01 -7.57 6.50
N LYS A 147 21.01 -7.57 7.35
CA LYS A 147 19.97 -8.61 7.44
C LYS A 147 18.66 -8.12 6.87
N ARG A 148 17.85 -9.03 6.31
CA ARG A 148 16.51 -8.76 5.83
C ARG A 148 15.51 -9.04 6.94
N ALA A 149 14.56 -8.11 7.16
CA ALA A 149 13.55 -8.25 8.20
C ALA A 149 12.35 -9.09 7.75
N TYR A 150 12.06 -9.17 6.44
CA TYR A 150 10.79 -9.71 5.92
C TYR A 150 9.60 -9.03 6.61
N SER A 151 9.66 -7.70 6.68
CA SER A 151 8.68 -6.89 7.41
C SER A 151 7.26 -7.31 7.08
N THR A 152 6.58 -7.81 8.10
CA THR A 152 5.22 -8.33 7.98
C THR A 152 4.24 -7.36 8.61
N TYR A 153 3.11 -7.15 7.93
CA TYR A 153 2.00 -6.33 8.38
C TYR A 153 0.71 -7.13 8.35
N ILE A 154 -0.07 -7.00 9.41
CA ILE A 154 -1.39 -7.62 9.54
C ILE A 154 -2.39 -6.50 9.82
N GLU A 155 -3.52 -6.50 9.12
CA GLU A 155 -4.59 -5.54 9.34
C GLU A 155 -5.93 -6.25 9.46
N LEU A 156 -6.72 -5.83 10.42
CA LEU A 156 -8.12 -6.16 10.55
C LEU A 156 -8.95 -4.92 10.24
N GLY A 157 -10.00 -5.09 9.47
CA GLY A 157 -10.87 -4.01 9.07
C GLY A 157 -12.35 -4.38 9.16
N TYR A 158 -13.16 -3.37 9.48
CA TYR A 158 -14.61 -3.49 9.43
C TYR A 158 -15.22 -2.23 8.81
N ASP A 159 -16.16 -2.43 7.86
CA ASP A 159 -16.81 -1.35 7.13
C ASP A 159 -18.26 -1.21 7.62
N PHE A 160 -18.55 -0.11 8.31
CA PHE A 160 -19.89 0.19 8.82
C PHE A 160 -20.67 0.99 7.79
N ALA A 161 -21.81 0.49 7.32
CA ALA A 161 -22.75 1.29 6.56
C ALA A 161 -23.53 2.20 7.52
N LEU A 162 -23.43 3.52 7.34
CA LEU A 162 -24.08 4.53 8.17
C LEU A 162 -25.28 5.20 7.44
N GLY A 163 -26.01 4.40 6.65
CA GLY A 163 -27.11 4.84 5.79
C GLY A 163 -26.78 4.71 4.30
N GLU A 164 -27.55 5.37 3.44
CA GLU A 164 -27.46 5.14 2.00
C GLU A 164 -26.16 5.66 1.36
N ASN A 165 -25.59 6.73 1.89
CA ASN A 165 -24.49 7.45 1.26
C ASN A 165 -23.26 7.62 2.16
N TRP A 166 -23.26 7.05 3.35
CA TRP A 166 -22.18 7.15 4.31
C TRP A 166 -21.62 5.78 4.68
N GLN A 167 -20.32 5.66 4.73
CA GLN A 167 -19.58 4.49 5.20
C GLN A 167 -18.47 4.91 6.14
N LEU A 168 -18.32 4.20 7.24
CA LEU A 168 -17.19 4.33 8.17
C LEU A 168 -16.34 3.08 8.09
N ASP A 169 -15.09 3.22 7.70
CA ASP A 169 -14.10 2.15 7.73
C ASP A 169 -13.27 2.25 9.01
N ALA A 170 -13.27 1.21 9.81
CA ALA A 170 -12.39 1.06 10.97
C ALA A 170 -11.29 0.05 10.66
N ARG A 171 -10.04 0.39 10.96
CA ARG A 171 -8.87 -0.44 10.70
C ARG A 171 -7.96 -0.49 11.91
N VAL A 172 -7.42 -1.67 12.21
CA VAL A 172 -6.33 -1.87 13.17
C VAL A 172 -5.22 -2.64 12.46
N GLY A 173 -4.05 -2.04 12.41
CA GLY A 173 -2.86 -2.61 11.77
C GLY A 173 -1.75 -2.87 12.77
N MET A 174 -1.03 -3.96 12.59
CA MET A 174 0.05 -4.38 13.48
C MET A 174 1.19 -5.06 12.72
N THR A 175 2.35 -5.08 13.33
CA THR A 175 3.49 -5.91 12.92
C THR A 175 3.80 -6.92 14.02
N PRO A 176 3.92 -8.23 13.67
CA PRO A 176 4.12 -9.28 14.69
C PRO A 176 5.57 -9.45 15.10
N ALA A 177 6.51 -8.84 14.38
CA ALA A 177 7.94 -9.00 14.58
C ALA A 177 8.71 -7.73 14.18
N LYS A 178 10.02 -7.75 14.42
CA LYS A 178 10.96 -6.71 14.00
C LYS A 178 10.74 -6.36 12.51
N SER A 179 10.50 -5.08 12.23
CA SER A 179 10.09 -4.63 10.92
C SER A 179 10.42 -3.18 10.65
N LEU A 180 10.26 -2.74 9.41
CA LEU A 180 10.35 -1.33 9.04
C LEU A 180 9.34 -0.45 9.82
N TYR A 181 8.17 -1.01 10.19
CA TYR A 181 7.11 -0.30 10.91
C TYR A 181 7.52 0.08 12.34
N THR A 182 8.41 -0.70 12.96
CA THR A 182 9.01 -0.43 14.27
C THR A 182 10.42 0.16 14.16
N ARG A 183 10.83 0.61 12.96
CA ARG A 183 12.20 1.05 12.67
C ARG A 183 13.26 -0.01 12.99
N PHE A 184 12.86 -1.29 12.93
CA PHE A 184 13.65 -2.45 13.35
C PHE A 184 14.02 -2.47 14.83
N GLU A 185 13.30 -1.68 15.65
CA GLU A 185 13.36 -1.69 17.10
C GLU A 185 12.11 -2.41 17.63
N GLY A 186 12.24 -3.38 18.53
CA GLY A 186 11.11 -4.14 19.06
C GLY A 186 10.49 -5.16 18.08
N ASP A 187 9.74 -6.10 18.63
CA ASP A 187 9.22 -7.27 17.91
C ASP A 187 7.75 -7.15 17.53
N PHE A 188 6.92 -6.57 18.38
CA PHE A 188 5.49 -6.39 18.12
C PHE A 188 5.09 -4.94 18.32
N ALA A 189 4.23 -4.43 17.42
CA ALA A 189 3.61 -3.13 17.60
C ALA A 189 2.26 -3.04 16.88
N VAL A 190 1.32 -2.32 17.50
CA VAL A 190 0.16 -1.77 16.78
C VAL A 190 0.63 -0.50 16.08
N THR A 191 0.57 -0.49 14.76
CA THR A 191 1.14 0.59 13.94
C THR A 191 0.06 1.50 13.36
N LEU A 192 -1.18 1.03 13.32
CA LEU A 192 -2.32 1.77 12.79
C LEU A 192 -3.56 1.54 13.65
N ILE A 193 -4.20 2.61 14.06
CA ILE A 193 -5.61 2.65 14.43
C ILE A 193 -6.23 3.73 13.56
N GLY A 194 -7.07 3.34 12.61
CA GLY A 194 -7.61 4.22 11.58
C GLY A 194 -9.13 4.21 11.52
N LEU A 195 -9.70 5.39 11.36
CA LEU A 195 -11.11 5.59 11.03
C LEU A 195 -11.17 6.45 9.78
N LYS A 196 -11.93 6.02 8.79
CA LYS A 196 -12.13 6.76 7.54
C LYS A 196 -13.62 6.86 7.24
N LEU A 197 -14.11 8.09 7.17
CA LEU A 197 -15.49 8.36 6.82
C LEU A 197 -15.59 8.68 5.32
N HIS A 198 -16.44 7.96 4.62
CA HIS A 198 -16.73 8.18 3.21
C HIS A 198 -18.15 8.73 3.04
N LYS A 199 -18.30 9.66 2.12
CA LYS A 199 -19.60 10.09 1.63
C LYS A 199 -19.62 9.98 0.11
N THR A 200 -20.62 9.30 -0.42
CA THR A 200 -20.87 9.19 -1.84
C THR A 200 -21.95 10.21 -2.25
N TRP A 201 -21.72 10.89 -3.35
CA TRP A 201 -22.68 11.82 -3.94
C TRP A 201 -23.08 11.27 -5.30
N ALA A 202 -24.37 11.05 -5.51
CA ALA A 202 -24.92 10.77 -6.83
C ALA A 202 -25.33 12.10 -7.47
N MET A 203 -24.84 12.39 -8.66
CA MET A 203 -25.36 13.45 -9.51
C MET A 203 -26.33 12.80 -10.49
N GLU A 204 -27.59 13.14 -10.40
CA GLU A 204 -28.58 12.79 -11.44
C GLU A 204 -28.33 13.68 -12.65
N HIS A 205 -28.22 13.07 -13.81
CA HIS A 205 -28.11 13.72 -15.12
C HIS A 205 -29.47 13.73 -15.80
#